data_de5eed654232f48dc8b44a10cd83e64e
#
_entry.id   de5eed654232f48dc8b44a10cd83e64e
#
_cell.length_a   1.000
_cell.length_b   1.000
_cell.length_c   1.000
_cell.angle_alpha   90.00
_cell.angle_beta   90.00
_cell.angle_gamma   90.00
#
_symmetry.space_group_name_H-M   'P 1'
#
loop_
_entity.id
_entity.type
_entity.pdbx_description
1 polymer ?
#
loop_
_entity_poly.entity_id
_entity_poly.type
_entity_poly.pdbx_seq_one_letter_code
_entity_poly.pdbx_strand_id
1 'polypeptide(L)'
;MTTEEKMALLNGILQGANMEHAQINLILAEGATISYSNNQTNDNKSTISNHQAKDAIMDYVGRLKPMVRDSYIDCYDQLWTEILELKEVKMQVYDIGKQQDTKFNRNLVAQIIHQLAATVYLPNANTVKMAQYLEPSKGGDHPVRQKLGESPEKTIKKSVDEYLKKYNIG
;
A
#
# COMPACT_ATOMS: atom_id res chain seq x y z
N MET A 1 7.23 9.79 -44.89
CA MET A 1 7.27 8.82 -43.78
C MET A 1 6.09 7.87 -43.92
N THR A 2 6.36 6.60 -44.12
CA THR A 2 5.33 5.57 -44.29
C THR A 2 4.61 5.26 -42.96
N THR A 3 3.50 4.55 -43.04
CA THR A 3 2.77 4.13 -41.81
C THR A 3 3.64 3.21 -40.95
N GLU A 4 4.46 2.37 -41.56
CA GLU A 4 5.39 1.47 -40.86
C GLU A 4 6.49 2.25 -40.13
N GLU A 5 7.07 3.28 -40.77
CA GLU A 5 8.06 4.16 -40.12
C GLU A 5 7.47 4.92 -38.91
N LYS A 6 6.20 5.36 -39.01
CA LYS A 6 5.49 6.01 -37.94
C LYS A 6 5.23 5.05 -36.77
N MET A 7 4.86 3.80 -37.06
CA MET A 7 4.66 2.77 -36.04
C MET A 7 5.95 2.37 -35.34
N ALA A 8 7.06 2.26 -36.09
CA ALA A 8 8.38 2.00 -35.51
C ALA A 8 8.84 3.13 -34.57
N LEU A 9 8.62 4.39 -34.96
CA LEU A 9 8.90 5.56 -34.17
C LEU A 9 8.05 5.57 -32.87
N LEU A 10 6.76 5.26 -32.98
CA LEU A 10 5.85 5.17 -31.83
C LEU A 10 6.30 4.09 -30.86
N ASN A 11 6.65 2.91 -31.34
CA ASN A 11 7.15 1.83 -30.50
C ASN A 11 8.47 2.20 -29.80
N GLY A 12 9.37 2.91 -30.48
CA GLY A 12 10.60 3.43 -29.89
C GLY A 12 10.33 4.42 -28.76
N ILE A 13 9.37 5.33 -28.94
CA ILE A 13 8.95 6.29 -27.92
C ILE A 13 8.30 5.57 -26.73
N LEU A 14 7.45 4.58 -26.97
CA LEU A 14 6.76 3.80 -25.92
C LEU A 14 7.71 2.94 -25.10
N GLN A 15 8.81 2.45 -25.68
CA GLN A 15 9.81 1.64 -24.97
C GLN A 15 10.82 2.48 -24.18
N GLY A 16 11.04 3.73 -24.56
CA GLY A 16 12.05 4.61 -23.94
C GLY A 16 11.54 5.66 -22.97
N ALA A 17 10.24 5.87 -22.88
CA ALA A 17 9.66 6.93 -22.07
C ALA A 17 8.98 6.37 -20.82
N ASN A 18 9.32 6.96 -19.67
CA ASN A 18 8.50 6.82 -18.46
C ASN A 18 7.21 7.62 -18.65
N MET A 19 6.16 6.93 -19.12
CA MET A 19 4.97 7.52 -19.76
C MET A 19 3.88 7.91 -18.74
N GLU A 20 4.24 8.27 -17.51
CA GLU A 20 3.22 8.63 -16.51
C GLU A 20 2.40 9.88 -16.87
N HIS A 21 2.85 10.71 -17.82
CA HIS A 21 2.16 11.96 -18.18
C HIS A 21 2.24 12.34 -19.67
N ALA A 22 2.41 11.40 -20.60
CA ALA A 22 2.52 11.74 -22.00
C ALA A 22 1.20 11.61 -22.75
N GLN A 23 0.79 12.68 -23.43
CA GLN A 23 -0.18 12.64 -24.51
C GLN A 23 0.56 12.48 -25.85
N ILE A 24 0.24 11.43 -26.58
CA ILE A 24 0.79 11.23 -27.93
C ILE A 24 -0.33 11.39 -28.94
N ASN A 25 -0.22 12.43 -29.78
CA ASN A 25 -1.08 12.63 -30.92
C ASN A 25 -0.32 12.26 -32.19
N LEU A 26 -0.72 11.19 -32.84
CA LEU A 26 -0.14 10.76 -34.12
C LEU A 26 -1.11 11.13 -35.21
N ILE A 27 -0.69 12.03 -36.13
CA ILE A 27 -1.44 12.34 -37.33
C ILE A 27 -1.00 11.37 -38.40
N LEU A 28 -1.89 10.47 -38.78
CA LEU A 28 -1.68 9.55 -39.89
C LEU A 28 -2.05 10.21 -41.26
N ALA A 29 -1.45 9.73 -42.36
CA ALA A 29 -1.85 10.17 -43.70
C ALA A 29 -3.36 9.95 -43.88
N GLU A 30 -4.05 10.89 -44.55
CA GLU A 30 -5.50 10.95 -44.76
C GLU A 30 -6.36 11.47 -43.57
N GLY A 31 -5.77 12.19 -42.63
CA GLY A 31 -6.55 12.91 -41.60
C GLY A 31 -7.04 12.06 -40.44
N ALA A 32 -6.64 10.77 -40.34
CA ALA A 32 -6.91 9.98 -39.15
C ALA A 32 -5.96 10.36 -38.01
N THR A 33 -6.50 10.73 -36.87
CA THR A 33 -5.73 11.03 -35.67
C THR A 33 -5.95 9.91 -34.65
N ILE A 34 -4.88 9.24 -34.25
CA ILE A 34 -4.93 8.35 -33.08
C ILE A 34 -4.47 9.15 -31.88
N SER A 35 -5.39 9.45 -30.99
CA SER A 35 -5.08 10.08 -29.71
C SER A 35 -4.96 9.00 -28.66
N TYR A 36 -3.76 8.83 -28.12
CA TYR A 36 -3.56 8.04 -26.92
C TYR A 36 -3.63 8.99 -25.72
N SER A 37 -4.74 8.97 -25.02
CA SER A 37 -4.90 9.67 -23.76
C SER A 37 -4.82 8.63 -22.67
N ASN A 38 -3.78 8.66 -21.86
CA ASN A 38 -3.81 7.99 -20.59
C ASN A 38 -4.76 8.83 -19.71
N ASN A 39 -6.06 8.50 -19.73
CA ASN A 39 -7.07 9.13 -18.90
C ASN A 39 -6.77 8.80 -17.43
N GLN A 40 -5.77 9.47 -16.88
CA GLN A 40 -5.87 9.87 -15.50
C GLN A 40 -6.74 11.14 -15.51
N THR A 41 -7.99 10.96 -15.16
CA THR A 41 -8.88 12.08 -14.85
C THR A 41 -8.13 13.04 -13.94
N ASN A 42 -7.94 14.27 -14.43
CA ASN A 42 -7.50 15.42 -13.65
C ASN A 42 -8.58 15.79 -12.62
N ASP A 43 -8.82 14.89 -11.67
CA ASP A 43 -9.24 15.32 -10.36
C ASP A 43 -7.97 15.77 -9.67
N ASN A 44 -7.88 17.04 -9.31
CA ASN A 44 -6.86 17.64 -8.45
C ASN A 44 -6.91 17.10 -7.01
N LYS A 45 -7.04 15.79 -6.86
CA LYS A 45 -6.70 15.02 -5.69
C LYS A 45 -5.31 14.45 -5.95
N SER A 46 -4.35 14.83 -5.15
CA SER A 46 -3.04 14.20 -5.12
C SER A 46 -3.24 12.69 -4.97
N THR A 47 -3.28 11.99 -6.10
CA THR A 47 -3.36 10.54 -6.13
C THR A 47 -2.00 10.05 -5.65
N ILE A 48 -1.92 9.76 -4.35
CA ILE A 48 -0.74 9.13 -3.78
C ILE A 48 -0.64 7.78 -4.47
N SER A 49 0.49 7.53 -5.13
CA SER A 49 0.71 6.25 -5.80
C SER A 49 0.69 5.11 -4.76
N ASN A 50 0.27 3.91 -5.16
CA ASN A 50 0.29 2.74 -4.27
C ASN A 50 1.69 2.49 -3.71
N HIS A 51 2.75 2.86 -4.42
CA HIS A 51 4.14 2.78 -3.97
C HIS A 51 4.39 3.73 -2.79
N GLN A 52 4.00 5.00 -2.90
CA GLN A 52 4.17 5.98 -1.82
C GLN A 52 3.35 5.60 -0.57
N ALA A 53 2.16 5.02 -0.77
CA ALA A 53 1.36 4.50 0.33
C ALA A 53 2.04 3.30 1.00
N LYS A 54 2.61 2.38 0.22
CA LYS A 54 3.37 1.23 0.73
C LYS A 54 4.57 1.67 1.55
N ASP A 55 5.38 2.60 1.05
CA ASP A 55 6.53 3.12 1.78
C ASP A 55 6.12 3.78 3.09
N ALA A 56 5.03 4.57 3.07
CA ALA A 56 4.51 5.19 4.28
C ALA A 56 4.00 4.17 5.31
N ILE A 57 3.43 3.04 4.87
CA ILE A 57 3.03 1.94 5.75
C ILE A 57 4.27 1.25 6.33
N MET A 58 5.27 0.96 5.50
CA MET A 58 6.51 0.32 5.96
C MET A 58 7.23 1.17 7.01
N ASP A 59 7.29 2.48 6.82
CA ASP A 59 7.81 3.41 7.84
C ASP A 59 6.95 3.38 9.12
N TYR A 60 5.64 3.32 8.97
CA TYR A 60 4.71 3.31 10.10
C TYR A 60 4.84 2.03 10.93
N VAL A 61 4.76 0.87 10.30
CA VAL A 61 4.87 -0.42 11.01
C VAL A 61 6.30 -0.71 11.46
N GLY A 62 7.30 -0.15 10.78
CA GLY A 62 8.72 -0.23 11.14
C GLY A 62 9.00 0.34 12.54
N ARG A 63 8.19 1.28 13.01
CA ARG A 63 8.28 1.82 14.39
C ARG A 63 8.01 0.77 15.46
N LEU A 64 7.36 -0.33 15.12
CA LEU A 64 7.11 -1.45 16.05
C LEU A 64 8.24 -2.49 16.10
N LYS A 65 9.32 -2.34 15.33
CA LYS A 65 10.47 -3.27 15.34
C LYS A 65 11.00 -3.58 16.75
N PRO A 66 11.09 -2.62 17.70
CA PRO A 66 11.50 -2.92 19.07
C PRO A 66 10.55 -3.85 19.85
N MET A 67 9.35 -4.07 19.31
CA MET A 67 8.31 -4.93 19.90
C MET A 67 8.13 -6.24 19.15
N VAL A 68 8.93 -6.49 18.10
CA VAL A 68 8.90 -7.74 17.34
C VAL A 68 9.66 -8.82 18.09
N ARG A 69 9.13 -10.05 18.08
CA ARG A 69 9.84 -11.22 18.62
C ARG A 69 11.13 -11.49 17.83
N ASP A 70 12.18 -11.91 18.50
CA ASP A 70 13.48 -12.20 17.88
C ASP A 70 13.36 -13.16 16.70
N SER A 71 12.45 -14.16 16.80
CA SER A 71 12.19 -15.12 15.74
C SER A 71 11.65 -14.52 14.43
N TYR A 72 11.13 -13.30 14.46
CA TYR A 72 10.54 -12.64 13.30
C TYR A 72 11.25 -11.34 12.90
N ILE A 73 12.26 -10.90 13.65
CA ILE A 73 12.90 -9.61 13.39
C ILE A 73 13.54 -9.54 11.99
N ASP A 74 14.17 -10.62 11.56
CA ASP A 74 14.88 -10.67 10.27
C ASP A 74 13.93 -10.74 9.06
N CYS A 75 12.73 -11.28 9.24
CA CYS A 75 11.73 -11.38 8.17
C CYS A 75 10.57 -10.38 8.29
N TYR A 76 10.62 -9.48 9.26
CA TYR A 76 9.52 -8.56 9.58
C TYR A 76 9.13 -7.67 8.40
N ASP A 77 10.09 -7.08 7.71
CA ASP A 77 9.82 -6.21 6.56
C ASP A 77 9.26 -7.00 5.37
N GLN A 78 9.77 -8.21 5.13
CA GLN A 78 9.24 -9.11 4.10
C GLN A 78 7.81 -9.55 4.41
N LEU A 79 7.55 -9.93 5.66
CA LEU A 79 6.21 -10.32 6.12
C LEU A 79 5.18 -9.22 5.85
N TRP A 80 5.48 -7.98 6.22
CA TRP A 80 4.60 -6.85 5.93
C TRP A 80 4.47 -6.58 4.44
N THR A 81 5.56 -6.64 3.69
CA THR A 81 5.53 -6.48 2.23
C THR A 81 4.57 -7.48 1.58
N GLU A 82 4.62 -8.74 1.98
CA GLU A 82 3.77 -9.79 1.41
C GLU A 82 2.31 -9.65 1.86
N ILE A 83 2.05 -9.30 3.13
CA ILE A 83 0.68 -9.03 3.63
C ILE A 83 0.04 -7.88 2.86
N LEU A 84 0.78 -6.81 2.57
CA LEU A 84 0.27 -5.64 1.83
C LEU A 84 -0.04 -5.95 0.35
N GLU A 85 0.52 -7.02 -0.20
CA GLU A 85 0.21 -7.48 -1.56
C GLU A 85 -0.98 -8.46 -1.62
N LEU A 86 -1.51 -8.93 -0.47
CA LEU A 86 -2.73 -9.73 -0.45
C LEU A 86 -3.89 -8.92 -1.04
N LYS A 87 -4.66 -9.52 -1.95
CA LYS A 87 -5.70 -8.83 -2.73
C LYS A 87 -6.66 -8.03 -1.84
N GLU A 88 -7.20 -8.66 -0.81
CA GLU A 88 -8.19 -8.07 0.09
C GLU A 88 -7.60 -6.95 0.95
N VAL A 89 -6.34 -7.10 1.37
CA VAL A 89 -5.59 -6.09 2.12
C VAL A 89 -5.30 -4.90 1.22
N LYS A 90 -4.74 -5.14 0.04
CA LYS A 90 -4.37 -4.11 -0.93
C LYS A 90 -5.55 -3.23 -1.32
N MET A 91 -6.70 -3.83 -1.60
CA MET A 91 -7.92 -3.10 -1.99
C MET A 91 -8.40 -2.11 -0.92
N GLN A 92 -8.23 -2.43 0.36
CA GLN A 92 -8.78 -1.62 1.46
C GLN A 92 -7.73 -0.73 2.15
N VAL A 93 -6.48 -1.18 2.21
CA VAL A 93 -5.39 -0.43 2.84
C VAL A 93 -5.00 0.79 1.99
N TYR A 94 -4.99 0.63 0.67
CA TYR A 94 -4.64 1.70 -0.27
C TYR A 94 -5.85 2.54 -0.71
N ASP A 95 -7.08 2.11 -0.39
CA ASP A 95 -8.26 2.95 -0.60
C ASP A 95 -8.31 4.02 0.48
N ILE A 96 -7.76 5.18 0.14
CA ILE A 96 -7.65 6.31 1.06
C ILE A 96 -9.01 6.97 1.29
N GLY A 97 -10.03 6.59 0.55
CA GLY A 97 -11.35 7.19 0.67
C GLY A 97 -11.29 8.72 0.57
N LYS A 98 -12.26 9.42 1.10
CA LYS A 98 -12.36 10.87 1.10
C LYS A 98 -11.53 11.60 2.19
N GLN A 99 -10.67 10.87 2.92
CA GLN A 99 -9.86 11.45 4.00
C GLN A 99 -8.58 12.08 3.43
N GLN A 100 -8.55 13.38 3.34
CA GLN A 100 -7.55 14.17 2.61
C GLN A 100 -6.13 14.15 3.20
N ASP A 101 -5.93 13.70 4.45
CA ASP A 101 -4.65 13.84 5.17
C ASP A 101 -3.89 12.55 5.41
N THR A 102 -4.39 11.40 4.96
CA THR A 102 -3.75 10.12 5.22
C THR A 102 -3.28 9.45 3.94
N LYS A 103 -2.03 8.99 3.92
CA LYS A 103 -1.45 8.27 2.77
C LYS A 103 -2.00 6.84 2.63
N PHE A 104 -2.65 6.29 3.67
CA PHE A 104 -3.20 4.95 3.71
C PHE A 104 -4.24 4.81 4.84
N ASN A 105 -5.01 3.73 4.82
CA ASN A 105 -5.99 3.44 5.87
C ASN A 105 -5.29 2.96 7.16
N ARG A 106 -4.92 3.91 8.05
CA ARG A 106 -4.24 3.63 9.33
C ARG A 106 -5.04 2.73 10.25
N ASN A 107 -6.36 2.88 10.25
CA ASN A 107 -7.22 2.08 11.12
C ASN A 107 -7.15 0.60 10.73
N LEU A 108 -7.14 0.31 9.45
CA LEU A 108 -7.04 -1.06 8.96
C LEU A 108 -5.64 -1.65 9.21
N VAL A 109 -4.59 -0.87 9.00
CA VAL A 109 -3.21 -1.30 9.33
C VAL A 109 -3.11 -1.61 10.84
N ALA A 110 -3.71 -0.80 11.71
CA ALA A 110 -3.75 -1.07 13.15
C ALA A 110 -4.48 -2.39 13.49
N GLN A 111 -5.58 -2.69 12.81
CA GLN A 111 -6.31 -3.95 12.98
C GLN A 111 -5.49 -5.16 12.47
N ILE A 112 -4.72 -5.01 11.40
CA ILE A 112 -3.79 -6.05 10.93
C ILE A 112 -2.69 -6.27 11.98
N ILE A 113 -2.14 -5.20 12.58
CA ILE A 113 -1.20 -5.31 13.70
C ILE A 113 -1.82 -6.12 14.85
N HIS A 114 -3.09 -5.87 15.19
CA HIS A 114 -3.81 -6.66 16.18
C HIS A 114 -3.85 -8.15 15.82
N GLN A 115 -4.14 -8.48 14.55
CA GLN A 115 -4.17 -9.86 14.07
C GLN A 115 -2.80 -10.57 14.19
N LEU A 116 -1.71 -9.82 14.04
CA LEU A 116 -0.34 -10.32 14.17
C LEU A 116 0.16 -10.36 15.62
N ALA A 117 -0.54 -9.71 16.56
CA ALA A 117 -0.04 -9.47 17.92
C ALA A 117 0.27 -10.76 18.68
N ALA A 118 -0.54 -11.81 18.51
CA ALA A 118 -0.35 -13.09 19.22
C ALA A 118 0.90 -13.84 18.74
N THR A 119 1.32 -13.64 17.49
CA THR A 119 2.39 -14.41 16.84
C THR A 119 3.67 -13.62 16.68
N VAL A 120 3.60 -12.43 16.08
CA VAL A 120 4.76 -11.66 15.62
C VAL A 120 5.31 -10.72 16.69
N TYR A 121 4.45 -10.16 17.54
CA TYR A 121 4.88 -9.19 18.54
C TYR A 121 5.08 -9.82 19.93
N LEU A 122 5.87 -9.14 20.76
CA LEU A 122 6.14 -9.58 22.13
C LEU A 122 4.84 -9.69 22.95
N PRO A 123 4.74 -10.65 23.88
CA PRO A 123 3.53 -10.83 24.68
C PRO A 123 3.14 -9.61 25.52
N ASN A 124 4.11 -8.75 25.86
CA ASN A 124 3.91 -7.51 26.61
C ASN A 124 3.70 -6.28 25.71
N ALA A 125 3.65 -6.48 24.38
CA ALA A 125 3.29 -5.44 23.43
C ALA A 125 1.80 -5.16 23.51
N ASN A 126 1.38 -4.39 24.52
CA ASN A 126 -0.01 -4.00 24.67
C ASN A 126 -0.38 -2.83 23.75
N THR A 127 -1.68 -2.62 23.54
CA THR A 127 -2.20 -1.59 22.64
C THR A 127 -1.73 -0.17 22.99
N VAL A 128 -1.52 0.13 24.27
CA VAL A 128 -1.03 1.44 24.72
C VAL A 128 0.39 1.68 24.26
N LYS A 129 1.28 0.72 24.54
CA LYS A 129 2.69 0.82 24.12
C LYS A 129 2.82 0.86 22.60
N MET A 130 2.08 0.00 21.90
CA MET A 130 2.08 0.00 20.42
C MET A 130 1.62 1.33 19.85
N ALA A 131 0.54 1.92 20.40
CA ALA A 131 0.07 3.24 19.98
C ALA A 131 1.10 4.34 20.23
N GLN A 132 1.84 4.30 21.33
CA GLN A 132 2.93 5.25 21.62
C GLN A 132 4.08 5.16 20.61
N TYR A 133 4.44 3.95 20.15
CA TYR A 133 5.46 3.77 19.12
C TYR A 133 4.96 4.21 17.74
N LEU A 134 3.72 3.91 17.38
CA LEU A 134 3.15 4.28 16.10
C LEU A 134 2.89 5.78 15.97
N GLU A 135 2.41 6.42 17.04
CA GLU A 135 1.96 7.82 17.07
C GLU A 135 2.51 8.57 18.29
N PRO A 136 3.85 8.72 18.41
CA PRO A 136 4.48 9.26 19.63
C PRO A 136 4.04 10.69 19.97
N SER A 137 3.62 11.48 18.98
CA SER A 137 3.22 12.89 19.18
C SER A 137 1.81 13.07 19.75
N LYS A 138 1.01 12.00 19.88
CA LYS A 138 -0.43 12.13 20.19
C LYS A 138 -0.84 11.61 21.57
N GLY A 139 0.09 11.11 22.38
CA GLY A 139 -0.20 10.59 23.73
C GLY A 139 -1.01 9.29 23.75
N GLY A 140 -1.41 8.83 24.94
CA GLY A 140 -2.02 7.51 25.15
C GLY A 140 -3.49 7.33 24.76
N ASP A 141 -4.23 8.41 24.48
CA ASP A 141 -5.67 8.39 24.14
C ASP A 141 -5.94 8.57 22.64
N HIS A 142 -5.13 7.91 21.84
CA HIS A 142 -5.21 8.05 20.37
C HIS A 142 -6.24 7.08 19.75
N PRO A 143 -6.97 7.47 18.69
CA PRO A 143 -7.88 6.58 17.95
C PRO A 143 -7.23 5.26 17.50
N VAL A 144 -5.92 5.27 17.19
CA VAL A 144 -5.15 4.07 16.84
C VAL A 144 -5.17 3.03 17.97
N ARG A 145 -5.14 3.43 19.25
CA ARG A 145 -5.20 2.49 20.39
C ARG A 145 -6.48 1.65 20.37
N GLN A 146 -7.62 2.27 20.09
CA GLN A 146 -8.88 1.54 19.95
C GLN A 146 -8.79 0.54 18.81
N LYS A 147 -8.29 0.96 17.65
CA LYS A 147 -8.18 0.11 16.45
C LYS A 147 -7.18 -1.03 16.62
N LEU A 148 -6.13 -0.85 17.38
CA LEU A 148 -5.22 -1.93 17.80
C LEU A 148 -5.90 -3.01 18.66
N GLY A 149 -7.02 -2.70 19.30
CA GLY A 149 -7.84 -3.65 20.08
C GLY A 149 -8.90 -4.37 19.22
N GLU A 150 -9.11 -3.97 17.97
CA GLU A 150 -10.16 -4.50 17.11
C GLU A 150 -9.60 -5.48 16.08
N SER A 151 -10.31 -6.58 15.84
CA SER A 151 -10.01 -7.48 14.71
C SER A 151 -10.36 -6.82 13.38
N PRO A 152 -9.60 -7.09 12.31
CA PRO A 152 -9.94 -6.61 10.98
C PRO A 152 -11.24 -7.27 10.48
N GLU A 153 -11.79 -6.70 9.42
CA GLU A 153 -12.94 -7.28 8.73
C GLU A 153 -12.71 -8.76 8.38
N LYS A 154 -13.78 -9.52 8.36
CA LYS A 154 -13.75 -10.99 8.20
C LYS A 154 -12.96 -11.47 6.98
N THR A 155 -13.07 -10.76 5.86
CA THR A 155 -12.36 -11.10 4.61
C THR A 155 -10.84 -10.89 4.74
N ILE A 156 -10.44 -9.77 5.33
CA ILE A 156 -9.03 -9.45 5.57
C ILE A 156 -8.45 -10.39 6.61
N LYS A 157 -9.17 -10.60 7.71
CA LYS A 157 -8.77 -11.56 8.73
C LYS A 157 -8.50 -12.92 8.13
N LYS A 158 -9.40 -13.43 7.30
CA LYS A 158 -9.25 -14.71 6.61
C LYS A 158 -7.98 -14.75 5.74
N SER A 159 -7.77 -13.73 4.90
CA SER A 159 -6.58 -13.62 4.04
C SER A 159 -5.28 -13.61 4.83
N VAL A 160 -5.22 -12.84 5.92
CA VAL A 160 -4.03 -12.79 6.78
C VAL A 160 -3.82 -14.13 7.49
N ASP A 161 -4.85 -14.76 8.04
CA ASP A 161 -4.76 -16.07 8.70
C ASP A 161 -4.29 -17.17 7.72
N GLU A 162 -4.79 -17.16 6.48
CA GLU A 162 -4.35 -18.10 5.44
C GLU A 162 -2.88 -17.89 5.07
N TYR A 163 -2.45 -16.63 4.98
CA TYR A 163 -1.04 -16.29 4.76
C TYR A 163 -0.16 -16.81 5.91
N LEU A 164 -0.51 -16.52 7.15
CA LEU A 164 0.25 -16.96 8.33
C LEU A 164 0.37 -18.50 8.37
N LYS A 165 -0.72 -19.21 8.12
CA LYS A 165 -0.72 -20.68 8.06
C LYS A 165 0.18 -21.22 6.95
N LYS A 166 0.14 -20.62 5.77
CA LYS A 166 0.97 -21.04 4.62
C LYS A 166 2.46 -20.97 4.92
N TYR A 167 2.89 -19.99 5.71
CA TYR A 167 4.30 -19.78 6.06
C TYR A 167 4.67 -20.30 7.45
N ASN A 168 3.79 -21.07 8.11
CA ASN A 168 3.98 -21.60 9.46
C ASN A 168 4.32 -20.51 10.50
N ILE A 169 3.70 -19.35 10.35
CA ILE A 169 3.82 -18.22 11.27
C ILE A 169 2.70 -18.38 12.32
N GLY A 170 3.03 -19.00 13.44
CA GLY A 170 2.03 -19.25 14.47
C GLY A 170 2.59 -20.02 15.64
#